data_60ef85676350ad9c7b56f30942ca4a95
#
_entry.id   60ef85676350ad9c7b56f30942ca4a95
#
_cell.length_a   1.000
_cell.length_b   1.000
_cell.length_c   1.000
_cell.angle_alpha   90.00
_cell.angle_beta   90.00
_cell.angle_gamma   90.00
#
_symmetry.space_group_name_H-M   'P 1'
#
loop_
_entity.id
_entity.type
_entity.pdbx_description
1 polymer ?
#
loop_
_entity_poly.entity_id
_entity_poly.type
_entity_poly.pdbx_seq_one_letter_code
_entity_poly.pdbx_strand_id
1 'polypeptide(L)'
;MRKVILTTMALLTAVTMPASSVKNPIKVNQVGYLTHESKIATIEPEAKSKSFLIRDQEGKTVWRTKHATTKKSPFSSKIRQEIDFSSITKPGRYTLVAGRHQQSFIISSDPYTEALKASIKGYYYQRSGESLERKYAGEYARPAAHLDSHVMVHPSAATTKRPAGTIIPSPKGWYDA
;
A
#
# COMPACT_ATOMS: atom_id res chain seq x y z
N MET A 1 -51.38 -13.97 45.16
CA MET A 1 -51.11 -14.39 43.79
C MET A 1 -49.82 -13.71 43.35
N ARG A 2 -48.67 -14.44 43.30
CA ARG A 2 -47.38 -13.93 42.83
C ARG A 2 -47.24 -14.23 41.34
N LYS A 3 -47.11 -13.18 40.50
CA LYS A 3 -46.82 -13.31 39.07
C LYS A 3 -45.32 -13.58 38.90
N VAL A 4 -44.96 -14.74 38.38
CA VAL A 4 -43.60 -15.07 37.93
C VAL A 4 -43.47 -14.55 36.51
N ILE A 5 -42.56 -13.59 36.32
CA ILE A 5 -42.16 -13.08 34.98
C ILE A 5 -40.95 -13.93 34.53
N LEU A 6 -41.21 -14.79 33.53
CA LEU A 6 -40.15 -15.54 32.86
C LEU A 6 -39.49 -14.63 31.80
N THR A 7 -38.25 -14.19 32.07
CA THR A 7 -37.47 -13.43 31.10
C THR A 7 -36.70 -14.43 30.24
N THR A 8 -37.14 -14.63 29.01
CA THR A 8 -36.40 -15.44 28.01
C THR A 8 -35.23 -14.63 27.48
N MET A 9 -34.05 -15.00 27.86
CA MET A 9 -32.77 -14.44 27.35
C MET A 9 -32.44 -15.12 26.03
N ALA A 10 -32.68 -14.43 24.90
CA ALA A 10 -32.29 -14.89 23.56
C ALA A 10 -30.78 -14.78 23.43
N LEU A 11 -30.08 -15.91 23.36
CA LEU A 11 -28.64 -16.00 23.12
C LEU A 11 -28.38 -15.75 21.63
N LEU A 12 -27.96 -14.55 21.28
CA LEU A 12 -27.56 -14.19 19.90
C LEU A 12 -26.15 -14.79 19.66
N THR A 13 -26.10 -15.97 19.07
CA THR A 13 -24.83 -16.54 18.59
C THR A 13 -24.41 -15.80 17.34
N ALA A 14 -23.43 -14.90 17.45
CA ALA A 14 -22.76 -14.31 16.30
C ALA A 14 -21.97 -15.40 15.56
N VAL A 15 -22.51 -15.85 14.43
CA VAL A 15 -21.81 -16.72 13.49
C VAL A 15 -20.74 -15.85 12.82
N THR A 16 -19.50 -15.89 13.34
CA THR A 16 -18.34 -15.32 12.63
C THR A 16 -18.03 -16.22 11.44
N MET A 17 -18.56 -15.86 10.27
CA MET A 17 -18.09 -16.48 9.03
C MET A 17 -16.64 -16.05 8.80
N PRO A 18 -15.69 -17.01 8.59
CA PRO A 18 -14.36 -16.64 8.15
C PRO A 18 -14.52 -15.91 6.81
N ALA A 19 -14.06 -14.65 6.75
CA ALA A 19 -13.96 -13.92 5.51
C ALA A 19 -12.94 -14.66 4.64
N SER A 20 -13.44 -15.56 3.80
CA SER A 20 -12.66 -16.10 2.69
C SER A 20 -12.24 -14.91 1.87
N SER A 21 -10.95 -14.56 1.89
CA SER A 21 -10.38 -13.51 1.06
C SER A 21 -10.39 -13.98 -0.39
N VAL A 22 -11.57 -13.92 -1.00
CA VAL A 22 -11.69 -14.14 -2.45
C VAL A 22 -10.84 -13.08 -3.11
N LYS A 23 -9.67 -13.50 -3.59
CA LYS A 23 -8.70 -12.61 -4.23
C LYS A 23 -9.38 -11.92 -5.41
N ASN A 24 -9.58 -10.61 -5.33
CA ASN A 24 -10.23 -9.86 -6.40
C ASN A 24 -9.38 -9.98 -7.68
N PRO A 25 -9.93 -10.49 -8.79
CA PRO A 25 -9.19 -10.65 -10.05
C PRO A 25 -8.89 -9.34 -10.77
N ILE A 26 -9.46 -8.21 -10.32
CA ILE A 26 -9.17 -6.88 -10.85
C ILE A 26 -8.05 -6.26 -10.05
N LYS A 27 -6.95 -5.87 -10.72
CA LYS A 27 -5.81 -5.18 -10.13
C LYS A 27 -5.71 -3.78 -10.70
N VAL A 28 -5.76 -2.80 -9.83
CA VAL A 28 -5.56 -1.36 -10.12
C VAL A 28 -4.43 -0.84 -9.26
N ASN A 29 -3.91 0.33 -9.60
CA ASN A 29 -3.02 1.05 -8.69
C ASN A 29 -3.80 1.47 -7.44
N GLN A 30 -3.45 0.88 -6.30
CA GLN A 30 -4.14 1.11 -5.02
C GLN A 30 -3.90 2.52 -4.46
N VAL A 31 -2.77 3.15 -4.80
CA VAL A 31 -2.46 4.52 -4.40
C VAL A 31 -3.27 5.53 -5.24
N GLY A 32 -3.56 5.17 -6.49
CA GLY A 32 -4.31 5.99 -7.43
C GLY A 32 -3.54 6.27 -8.72
N TYR A 33 -4.19 6.96 -9.64
CA TYR A 33 -3.64 7.33 -10.94
C TYR A 33 -3.57 8.86 -11.08
N LEU A 34 -2.51 9.33 -11.72
CA LEU A 34 -2.41 10.72 -12.14
C LEU A 34 -3.40 11.03 -13.29
N THR A 35 -3.91 12.26 -13.32
CA THR A 35 -4.95 12.69 -14.26
C THR A 35 -4.57 12.52 -15.73
N HIS A 36 -3.33 12.85 -16.10
CA HIS A 36 -2.87 12.89 -17.48
C HIS A 36 -1.87 11.77 -17.85
N GLU A 37 -1.57 10.88 -16.91
CA GLU A 37 -0.66 9.77 -17.14
C GLU A 37 -1.41 8.51 -17.60
N SER A 38 -0.64 7.51 -18.01
CA SER A 38 -1.15 6.19 -18.39
C SER A 38 -1.88 5.50 -17.24
N LYS A 39 -3.07 4.97 -17.52
CA LYS A 39 -3.92 4.28 -16.54
C LYS A 39 -4.26 2.88 -17.04
N ILE A 40 -3.53 1.91 -16.52
CA ILE A 40 -3.68 0.50 -16.87
C ILE A 40 -4.23 -0.26 -15.67
N ALA A 41 -5.21 -1.12 -15.91
CA ALA A 41 -5.63 -2.13 -14.96
C ALA A 41 -5.34 -3.53 -15.52
N THR A 42 -4.99 -4.43 -14.62
CA THR A 42 -4.77 -5.85 -14.95
C THR A 42 -5.97 -6.67 -14.49
N ILE A 43 -6.46 -7.53 -15.39
CA ILE A 43 -7.60 -8.41 -15.15
C ILE A 43 -7.10 -9.85 -15.22
N GLU A 44 -7.22 -10.57 -14.12
CA GLU A 44 -6.88 -12.00 -14.07
C GLU A 44 -7.99 -12.84 -14.74
N PRO A 45 -7.67 -14.03 -15.30
CA PRO A 45 -8.63 -14.87 -16.04
C PRO A 45 -9.88 -15.24 -15.24
N GLU A 46 -9.77 -15.29 -13.93
CA GLU A 46 -10.85 -15.61 -13.00
C GLU A 46 -12.03 -14.62 -13.06
N ALA A 47 -11.80 -13.42 -13.59
CA ALA A 47 -12.87 -12.44 -13.81
C ALA A 47 -13.88 -12.92 -14.87
N LYS A 48 -13.46 -13.76 -15.80
CA LYS A 48 -14.29 -14.33 -16.89
C LYS A 48 -15.11 -13.27 -17.63
N SER A 49 -14.54 -12.07 -17.81
CA SER A 49 -15.24 -10.93 -18.43
C SER A 49 -14.75 -10.68 -19.85
N LYS A 50 -15.71 -10.40 -20.74
CA LYS A 50 -15.46 -9.97 -22.13
C LYS A 50 -15.71 -8.48 -22.34
N SER A 51 -16.14 -7.78 -21.30
CA SER A 51 -16.40 -6.34 -21.36
C SER A 51 -16.08 -5.71 -20.00
N PHE A 52 -15.58 -4.48 -20.06
CA PHE A 52 -15.12 -3.71 -18.91
C PHE A 52 -15.79 -2.35 -18.93
N LEU A 53 -16.19 -1.86 -17.78
CA LEU A 53 -16.75 -0.54 -17.66
C LEU A 53 -16.24 0.14 -16.39
N ILE A 54 -16.20 1.47 -16.43
CA ILE A 54 -15.85 2.30 -15.28
C ILE A 54 -17.04 3.20 -14.96
N ARG A 55 -17.39 3.23 -13.68
CA ARG A 55 -18.44 4.07 -13.10
C ARG A 55 -17.82 5.15 -12.24
N ASP A 56 -18.44 6.33 -12.24
CA ASP A 56 -18.14 7.40 -11.29
C ASP A 56 -18.80 7.14 -9.91
N GLN A 57 -18.70 8.11 -9.01
CA GLN A 57 -19.27 8.05 -7.66
C GLN A 57 -20.79 7.97 -7.66
N GLU A 58 -21.44 8.54 -8.65
CA GLU A 58 -22.88 8.53 -8.84
C GLU A 58 -23.38 7.23 -9.50
N GLY A 59 -22.45 6.29 -9.81
CA GLY A 59 -22.78 5.03 -10.45
C GLY A 59 -22.97 5.10 -11.96
N LYS A 60 -22.79 6.29 -12.56
CA LYS A 60 -22.90 6.49 -14.00
C LYS A 60 -21.71 5.87 -14.72
N THR A 61 -21.96 5.14 -15.79
CA THR A 61 -20.88 4.61 -16.65
C THR A 61 -20.25 5.75 -17.45
N VAL A 62 -18.97 6.02 -17.17
CA VAL A 62 -18.18 7.08 -17.82
C VAL A 62 -17.22 6.54 -18.88
N TRP A 63 -16.97 5.23 -18.86
CA TRP A 63 -16.08 4.58 -19.82
C TRP A 63 -16.45 3.10 -19.96
N ARG A 64 -16.24 2.56 -21.17
CA ARG A 64 -16.42 1.12 -21.44
C ARG A 64 -15.53 0.65 -22.59
N THR A 65 -15.15 -0.62 -22.53
CA THR A 65 -14.45 -1.29 -23.63
C THR A 65 -14.76 -2.79 -23.64
N LYS A 66 -14.62 -3.39 -24.82
CA LYS A 66 -14.47 -4.85 -25.01
C LYS A 66 -13.04 -5.21 -25.41
N HIS A 67 -12.19 -4.20 -25.57
CA HIS A 67 -10.81 -4.37 -26.00
C HIS A 67 -9.91 -4.54 -24.77
N ALA A 68 -9.17 -5.64 -24.76
CA ALA A 68 -8.16 -5.90 -23.75
C ALA A 68 -6.94 -6.56 -24.41
N THR A 69 -5.76 -6.11 -24.03
CA THR A 69 -4.51 -6.72 -24.49
C THR A 69 -4.16 -7.91 -23.63
N THR A 70 -3.99 -9.07 -24.24
CA THR A 70 -3.52 -10.26 -23.51
C THR A 70 -2.01 -10.24 -23.36
N LYS A 71 -1.53 -10.35 -22.13
CA LYS A 71 -0.10 -10.43 -21.82
C LYS A 71 0.23 -11.66 -20.97
N LYS A 72 1.36 -12.29 -21.29
CA LYS A 72 1.97 -13.33 -20.46
C LYS A 72 3.04 -12.70 -19.57
N SER A 73 3.03 -13.04 -18.30
CA SER A 73 4.08 -12.58 -17.39
C SER A 73 5.42 -13.22 -17.75
N PRO A 74 6.53 -12.48 -17.84
CA PRO A 74 7.86 -13.06 -18.06
C PRO A 74 8.36 -13.86 -16.86
N PHE A 75 7.82 -13.61 -15.67
CA PHE A 75 8.26 -14.22 -14.40
C PHE A 75 7.31 -15.31 -13.88
N SER A 76 6.22 -15.56 -14.59
CA SER A 76 5.26 -16.60 -14.23
C SER A 76 4.52 -17.10 -15.47
N SER A 77 3.91 -18.29 -15.41
CA SER A 77 3.09 -18.83 -16.50
C SER A 77 1.73 -18.13 -16.66
N LYS A 78 1.42 -17.17 -15.81
CA LYS A 78 0.10 -16.51 -15.79
C LYS A 78 -0.11 -15.62 -17.00
N ILE A 79 -1.27 -15.81 -17.64
CA ILE A 79 -1.80 -14.94 -18.68
C ILE A 79 -2.78 -13.99 -18.02
N ARG A 80 -2.73 -12.71 -18.37
CA ARG A 80 -3.62 -11.68 -17.87
C ARG A 80 -4.07 -10.76 -19.00
N GLN A 81 -5.17 -10.08 -18.80
CA GLN A 81 -5.65 -9.02 -19.69
C GLN A 81 -5.27 -7.66 -19.11
N GLU A 82 -4.87 -6.74 -19.95
CA GLU A 82 -4.67 -5.33 -19.60
C GLU A 82 -5.68 -4.49 -20.34
N ILE A 83 -6.29 -3.56 -19.63
CA ILE A 83 -7.18 -2.54 -20.19
C ILE A 83 -6.59 -1.16 -19.93
N ASP A 84 -6.62 -0.32 -20.93
CA ASP A 84 -6.15 1.06 -20.88
C ASP A 84 -7.36 2.00 -20.84
N PHE A 85 -7.46 2.79 -19.80
CA PHE A 85 -8.48 3.81 -19.60
C PHE A 85 -7.88 5.20 -19.38
N SER A 86 -6.70 5.46 -19.96
CA SER A 86 -5.96 6.72 -19.86
C SER A 86 -6.77 7.94 -20.33
N SER A 87 -7.78 7.71 -21.16
CA SER A 87 -8.71 8.75 -21.62
C SER A 87 -9.57 9.39 -20.51
N ILE A 88 -9.68 8.74 -19.34
CA ILE A 88 -10.37 9.35 -18.18
C ILE A 88 -9.36 10.27 -17.48
N THR A 89 -9.52 11.59 -17.65
CA THR A 89 -8.63 12.60 -17.07
C THR A 89 -9.25 13.37 -15.90
N LYS A 90 -10.57 13.28 -15.72
CA LYS A 90 -11.27 13.98 -14.64
C LYS A 90 -10.89 13.38 -13.28
N PRO A 91 -10.45 14.19 -12.31
CA PRO A 91 -10.23 13.70 -10.92
C PRO A 91 -11.52 13.15 -10.32
N GLY A 92 -11.40 12.12 -9.50
CA GLY A 92 -12.54 11.53 -8.81
C GLY A 92 -12.27 10.10 -8.33
N ARG A 93 -13.28 9.56 -7.65
CA ARG A 93 -13.31 8.14 -7.28
C ARG A 93 -14.11 7.38 -8.35
N TYR A 94 -13.57 6.25 -8.75
CA TYR A 94 -14.14 5.42 -9.80
C TYR A 94 -14.21 3.96 -9.37
N THR A 95 -15.07 3.20 -10.03
CA THR A 95 -15.17 1.74 -9.84
C THR A 95 -15.07 1.06 -11.20
N LEU A 96 -14.03 0.24 -11.36
CA LEU A 96 -13.88 -0.67 -12.49
C LEU A 96 -14.69 -1.94 -12.25
N VAL A 97 -15.46 -2.34 -13.24
CA VAL A 97 -16.31 -3.53 -13.23
C VAL A 97 -15.90 -4.48 -14.35
N ALA A 98 -15.69 -5.74 -14.00
CA ALA A 98 -15.40 -6.84 -14.91
C ALA A 98 -16.24 -8.06 -14.52
N GLY A 99 -17.29 -8.35 -15.30
CA GLY A 99 -18.28 -9.38 -14.97
C GLY A 99 -18.98 -9.06 -13.63
N ARG A 100 -18.86 -9.99 -12.67
CA ARG A 100 -19.41 -9.81 -11.30
C ARG A 100 -18.46 -9.13 -10.33
N HIS A 101 -17.23 -8.87 -10.76
CA HIS A 101 -16.18 -8.29 -9.91
C HIS A 101 -16.10 -6.79 -10.10
N GLN A 102 -15.74 -6.10 -9.02
CA GLN A 102 -15.57 -4.66 -9.05
C GLN A 102 -14.40 -4.24 -8.16
N GLN A 103 -13.71 -3.17 -8.54
CA GLN A 103 -12.59 -2.60 -7.79
C GLN A 103 -12.61 -1.09 -7.89
N SER A 104 -12.61 -0.42 -6.75
CA SER A 104 -12.54 1.04 -6.69
C SER A 104 -11.10 1.53 -6.77
N PHE A 105 -10.92 2.71 -7.34
CA PHE A 105 -9.66 3.44 -7.46
C PHE A 105 -9.91 4.94 -7.50
N ILE A 106 -8.84 5.73 -7.39
CA ILE A 106 -8.91 7.19 -7.52
C ILE A 106 -8.08 7.68 -8.71
N ILE A 107 -8.53 8.78 -9.31
CA ILE A 107 -7.75 9.62 -10.22
C ILE A 107 -7.59 10.97 -9.55
N SER A 108 -6.36 11.47 -9.43
CA SER A 108 -6.05 12.73 -8.76
C SER A 108 -4.84 13.40 -9.42
N SER A 109 -4.66 14.69 -9.19
CA SER A 109 -3.44 15.41 -9.58
C SER A 109 -2.23 15.02 -8.72
N ASP A 110 -2.47 14.50 -7.51
CA ASP A 110 -1.43 14.23 -6.50
C ASP A 110 -1.67 12.94 -5.66
N PRO A 111 -1.98 11.79 -6.28
CA PRO A 111 -2.35 10.57 -5.56
C PRO A 111 -1.23 10.02 -4.68
N TYR A 112 0.02 10.41 -4.92
CA TYR A 112 1.21 9.89 -4.23
C TYR A 112 1.65 10.71 -3.02
N THR A 113 1.06 11.87 -2.76
CA THR A 113 1.50 12.78 -1.67
C THR A 113 1.50 12.10 -0.30
N GLU A 114 0.44 11.38 0.05
CA GLU A 114 0.38 10.69 1.36
C GLU A 114 1.34 9.50 1.44
N ALA A 115 1.53 8.76 0.35
CA ALA A 115 2.51 7.68 0.27
C ALA A 115 3.95 8.21 0.41
N LEU A 116 4.25 9.36 -0.21
CA LEU A 116 5.54 10.05 -0.07
C LEU A 116 5.78 10.47 1.38
N LYS A 117 4.81 11.11 2.03
CA LYS A 117 4.90 11.51 3.44
C LYS A 117 5.14 10.29 4.34
N ALA A 118 4.41 9.21 4.11
CA ALA A 118 4.57 7.97 4.87
C ALA A 118 5.96 7.35 4.68
N SER A 119 6.49 7.37 3.45
CA SER A 119 7.83 6.87 3.15
C SER A 119 8.91 7.70 3.86
N ILE A 120 8.84 9.03 3.81
CA ILE A 120 9.75 9.93 4.53
C ILE A 120 9.66 9.68 6.04
N LYS A 121 8.46 9.50 6.57
CA LYS A 121 8.26 9.18 7.98
C LYS A 121 8.84 7.81 8.35
N GLY A 122 8.82 6.84 7.46
CA GLY A 122 9.51 5.56 7.62
C GLY A 122 11.01 5.74 7.86
N TYR A 123 11.67 6.56 7.04
CA TYR A 123 13.09 6.91 7.26
C TYR A 123 13.32 7.60 8.62
N TYR A 124 12.41 8.47 9.05
CA TYR A 124 12.51 9.09 10.38
C TYR A 124 12.49 8.04 11.49
N TYR A 125 11.62 7.04 11.40
CA TYR A 125 11.55 5.96 12.39
C TYR A 125 12.78 5.04 12.40
N GLN A 126 13.47 4.91 11.27
CA GLN A 126 14.67 4.08 11.13
C GLN A 126 15.96 4.79 11.62
N ARG A 127 15.89 6.03 12.07
CA ARG A 127 17.08 6.76 12.54
C ARG A 127 17.71 6.11 13.75
N SER A 128 19.04 6.00 13.75
CA SER A 128 19.88 5.62 14.88
C SER A 128 20.70 6.79 15.37
N GLY A 129 21.23 6.70 16.59
CA GLY A 129 22.07 7.74 17.19
C GLY A 129 21.34 9.00 17.62
N GLU A 130 20.03 9.09 17.43
CA GLU A 130 19.18 10.21 17.85
C GLU A 130 17.89 9.72 18.50
N SER A 131 17.31 10.53 19.38
CA SER A 131 16.00 10.26 19.96
C SER A 131 14.88 10.52 18.95
N LEU A 132 13.85 9.68 18.96
CA LEU A 132 12.59 9.96 18.29
C LEU A 132 11.65 10.68 19.25
N GLU A 133 11.46 11.97 19.04
CA GLU A 133 10.66 12.81 19.92
C GLU A 133 9.16 12.51 19.81
N ARG A 134 8.45 12.48 20.94
CA ARG A 134 7.01 12.19 21.00
C ARG A 134 6.17 13.09 20.10
N LYS A 135 6.55 14.36 19.94
CA LYS A 135 5.82 15.31 19.06
C LYS A 135 5.78 14.88 17.59
N TYR A 136 6.76 14.08 17.13
CA TYR A 136 6.84 13.58 15.76
C TYR A 136 6.55 12.08 15.65
N ALA A 137 6.91 11.31 16.67
CA ALA A 137 6.82 9.86 16.67
C ALA A 137 5.58 9.31 17.40
N GLY A 138 4.87 10.11 18.20
CA GLY A 138 3.72 9.67 18.97
C GLY A 138 4.07 8.54 19.93
N GLU A 139 3.38 7.43 19.85
CA GLU A 139 3.61 6.24 20.67
C GLU A 139 4.94 5.52 20.37
N TYR A 140 5.51 5.73 19.18
CA TYR A 140 6.81 5.18 18.76
C TYR A 140 8.02 6.03 19.20
N ALA A 141 7.81 7.00 20.09
CA ALA A 141 8.90 7.80 20.65
C ALA A 141 9.87 6.90 21.44
N ARG A 142 11.17 7.13 21.25
CA ARG A 142 12.22 6.36 21.93
C ARG A 142 13.48 7.21 22.17
N PRO A 143 14.29 6.90 23.19
CA PRO A 143 15.58 7.53 23.37
C PRO A 143 16.56 7.20 22.23
N ALA A 144 17.65 7.95 22.15
CA ALA A 144 18.74 7.63 21.24
C ALA A 144 19.36 6.28 21.59
N ALA A 145 19.66 5.50 20.56
CA ALA A 145 20.36 4.21 20.67
C ALA A 145 21.40 4.12 19.56
N HIS A 146 22.40 3.24 19.71
CA HIS A 146 23.52 3.11 18.78
C HIS A 146 24.25 4.45 18.55
N LEU A 147 24.77 5.00 19.64
CA LEU A 147 25.47 6.29 19.62
C LEU A 147 26.79 6.23 18.85
N ASP A 148 27.36 5.04 18.69
CA ASP A 148 28.57 4.74 17.89
C ASP A 148 29.69 5.77 18.11
N SER A 149 29.91 6.13 19.38
CA SER A 149 30.94 7.12 19.77
C SER A 149 32.36 6.58 19.65
N HIS A 150 32.54 5.26 19.53
CA HIS A 150 33.83 4.56 19.51
C HIS A 150 33.86 3.52 18.38
N VAL A 151 33.86 3.97 17.13
CA VAL A 151 33.95 3.11 15.97
C VAL A 151 35.43 2.95 15.55
N MET A 152 35.89 1.72 15.45
CA MET A 152 37.25 1.41 15.04
C MET A 152 37.38 1.33 13.53
N VAL A 153 38.35 2.06 12.96
CA VAL A 153 38.66 1.98 11.52
C VAL A 153 39.17 0.58 11.18
N HIS A 154 38.40 -0.11 10.33
CA HIS A 154 38.79 -1.44 9.83
C HIS A 154 39.99 -1.34 8.88
N PRO A 155 40.90 -2.34 8.83
CA PRO A 155 42.06 -2.34 7.95
C PRO A 155 41.76 -2.04 6.48
N SER A 156 40.65 -2.56 5.95
CA SER A 156 40.21 -2.32 4.55
C SER A 156 39.83 -0.88 4.23
N ALA A 157 39.51 -0.08 5.26
CA ALA A 157 39.17 1.35 5.17
C ALA A 157 40.28 2.26 5.67
N ALA A 158 41.43 1.71 6.05
CA ALA A 158 42.56 2.47 6.58
C ALA A 158 43.21 3.33 5.51
N THR A 159 43.64 4.50 5.93
CA THR A 159 44.45 5.44 5.11
C THR A 159 45.61 5.97 5.94
N THR A 160 46.55 6.67 5.28
CA THR A 160 47.68 7.31 6.00
C THR A 160 47.22 8.28 7.07
N LYS A 161 46.08 8.98 6.82
CA LYS A 161 45.51 9.93 7.78
C LYS A 161 44.62 9.28 8.83
N ARG A 162 44.14 8.05 8.57
CA ARG A 162 43.28 7.25 9.47
C ARG A 162 43.78 5.80 9.45
N PRO A 163 44.82 5.46 10.19
CA PRO A 163 45.32 4.09 10.30
C PRO A 163 44.26 3.13 10.85
N ALA A 164 44.43 1.85 10.55
CA ALA A 164 43.61 0.80 11.15
C ALA A 164 43.66 0.87 12.70
N GLY A 165 42.53 0.66 13.35
CA GLY A 165 42.42 0.76 14.80
C GLY A 165 42.18 2.20 15.33
N THR A 166 42.23 3.23 14.48
CA THR A 166 41.84 4.59 14.89
C THR A 166 40.39 4.62 15.34
N ILE A 167 40.12 5.19 16.51
CA ILE A 167 38.77 5.37 17.02
C ILE A 167 38.19 6.69 16.47
N ILE A 168 37.04 6.63 15.86
CA ILE A 168 36.28 7.76 15.34
C ILE A 168 34.83 7.72 15.83
N PRO A 169 34.17 8.84 16.09
CA PRO A 169 32.75 8.85 16.34
C PRO A 169 31.97 8.77 15.03
N SER A 170 30.89 7.97 15.01
CA SER A 170 29.92 7.89 13.92
C SER A 170 28.49 7.93 14.46
N PRO A 171 28.08 9.04 15.09
CA PRO A 171 26.93 9.09 16.02
C PRO A 171 25.56 9.09 15.36
N LYS A 172 25.44 9.07 14.06
CA LYS A 172 24.17 9.16 13.33
C LYS A 172 24.12 8.16 12.20
N GLY A 173 22.92 7.63 11.93
CA GLY A 173 22.71 6.69 10.86
C GLY A 173 21.25 6.21 10.80
N TRP A 174 21.04 5.11 10.15
CA TRP A 174 19.76 4.44 10.05
C TRP A 174 19.95 2.96 10.32
N TYR A 175 18.92 2.34 10.90
CA TYR A 175 18.85 0.88 10.98
C TYR A 175 18.59 0.33 9.57
N ASP A 176 19.20 -0.79 9.24
CA ASP A 176 19.03 -1.50 7.97
C ASP A 176 17.92 -2.57 8.03
N ALA A 177 17.57 -2.97 9.24
CA ALA A 177 16.53 -3.97 9.50
C ALA A 177 15.80 -3.71 10.84
#